data_0665ec13afc0cec8c3d63fe2565a8919
#
_entry.id   0665ec13afc0cec8c3d63fe2565a8919
#
_cell.length_a   1.000
_cell.length_b   1.000
_cell.length_c   1.000
_cell.angle_alpha   90.00
_cell.angle_beta   90.00
_cell.angle_gamma   90.00
#
_symmetry.space_group_name_H-M   'P 1'
#
loop_
_entity.id
_entity.type
_entity.pdbx_description
1 polymer ?
#
loop_
_entity_poly.entity_id
_entity_poly.type
_entity_poly.pdbx_seq_one_letter_code
_entity_poly.pdbx_strand_id
1 'polypeptide(L)'
;MSYIKANLTNNEELKYHSRISLKPILINYFALIIIGFFAGYGIRDWYLGLTISLLIFIIYLPFVLIDYFGSEFGVTGKRVISKKGIISRNASEMNLSSIESVNVDQGIIGRILNYGTVKISGRGTTTVDFRNIDEPVKVRKLIQNKD
;
A
#
# COMPACT_ATOMS: atom_id res chain seq x y z
N MET A 1 9.27 -11.24 -11.04
CA MET A 1 10.36 -11.41 -10.05
C MET A 1 10.27 -10.28 -9.05
N SER A 2 10.42 -10.55 -7.74
CA SER A 2 10.43 -9.50 -6.70
C SER A 2 11.73 -8.72 -6.76
N TYR A 3 11.63 -7.39 -6.88
CA TYR A 3 12.80 -6.51 -6.88
C TYR A 3 13.63 -6.64 -5.59
N ILE A 4 12.93 -6.73 -4.46
CA ILE A 4 13.59 -6.82 -3.15
C ILE A 4 14.39 -8.10 -3.05
N LYS A 5 13.83 -9.24 -3.45
CA LYS A 5 14.55 -10.53 -3.40
C LYS A 5 15.78 -10.56 -4.31
N ALA A 6 15.74 -9.86 -5.45
CA ALA A 6 16.85 -9.79 -6.39
C ALA A 6 18.00 -8.89 -5.91
N ASN A 7 17.73 -7.96 -4.99
CA ASN A 7 18.71 -6.97 -4.49
C ASN A 7 19.09 -7.19 -3.01
N LEU A 8 18.80 -8.37 -2.45
CA LEU A 8 19.30 -8.75 -1.13
C LEU A 8 20.82 -8.94 -1.18
N THR A 9 21.52 -8.36 -0.22
CA THR A 9 22.96 -8.55 -0.05
C THR A 9 23.24 -9.91 0.60
N ASN A 10 24.40 -10.51 0.32
CA ASN A 10 24.84 -11.74 0.97
C ASN A 10 24.75 -11.59 2.51
N ASN A 11 24.09 -12.52 3.17
CA ASN A 11 23.78 -12.53 4.62
C ASN A 11 22.69 -11.52 5.05
N GLU A 12 21.76 -11.13 4.17
CA GLU A 12 20.61 -10.31 4.53
C GLU A 12 19.33 -11.15 4.49
N GLU A 13 18.72 -11.37 5.65
CA GLU A 13 17.48 -12.12 5.77
C GLU A 13 16.26 -11.20 5.61
N LEU A 14 15.31 -11.60 4.77
CA LEU A 14 14.07 -10.89 4.55
C LEU A 14 13.07 -11.26 5.65
N LYS A 15 12.91 -10.40 6.65
CA LYS A 15 11.98 -10.61 7.79
C LYS A 15 10.51 -10.35 7.40
N TYR A 16 10.27 -9.44 6.47
CA TYR A 16 8.93 -9.08 6.00
C TYR A 16 8.95 -8.64 4.54
N HIS A 17 7.96 -9.09 3.79
CA HIS A 17 7.72 -8.66 2.40
C HIS A 17 6.24 -8.48 2.18
N SER A 18 5.85 -7.34 1.61
CA SER A 18 4.47 -7.03 1.28
C SER A 18 4.37 -6.18 0.02
N ARG A 19 3.15 -6.13 -0.51
CA ARG A 19 2.71 -5.20 -1.54
C ARG A 19 1.62 -4.30 -0.97
N ILE A 20 1.08 -3.41 -1.79
CA ILE A 20 -0.11 -2.63 -1.43
C ILE A 20 -1.28 -3.59 -1.19
N SER A 21 -2.03 -3.36 -0.11
CA SER A 21 -3.26 -4.09 0.17
C SER A 21 -4.33 -3.79 -0.87
N LEU A 22 -5.04 -4.80 -1.32
CA LEU A 22 -6.20 -4.64 -2.22
C LEU A 22 -7.47 -4.18 -1.49
N LYS A 23 -7.49 -4.25 -0.15
CA LYS A 23 -8.67 -3.93 0.66
C LYS A 23 -9.22 -2.52 0.43
N PRO A 24 -8.40 -1.44 0.50
CA PRO A 24 -8.91 -0.08 0.25
C PRO A 24 -9.47 0.09 -1.17
N ILE A 25 -8.90 -0.62 -2.12
CA ILE A 25 -9.32 -0.59 -3.51
C ILE A 25 -10.70 -1.22 -3.67
N LEU A 26 -10.90 -2.40 -3.08
CA LEU A 26 -12.19 -3.09 -3.11
C LEU A 26 -13.29 -2.28 -2.41
N ILE A 27 -12.97 -1.61 -1.30
CA ILE A 27 -13.92 -0.74 -0.58
C ILE A 27 -14.35 0.44 -1.44
N ASN A 28 -13.39 1.13 -2.05
CA ASN A 28 -13.68 2.26 -2.93
C ASN A 28 -14.53 1.84 -4.13
N TYR A 29 -14.25 0.68 -4.70
CA TYR A 29 -15.05 0.13 -5.79
C TYR A 29 -16.48 -0.20 -5.35
N PHE A 30 -16.65 -0.85 -4.20
CA PHE A 30 -17.96 -1.16 -3.66
C PHE A 30 -18.77 0.13 -3.36
N ALA A 31 -18.11 1.15 -2.82
CA ALA A 31 -18.72 2.47 -2.61
C ALA A 31 -19.18 3.10 -3.94
N LEU A 32 -18.38 3.02 -5.00
CA LEU A 32 -18.75 3.54 -6.33
C LEU A 32 -19.98 2.82 -6.91
N ILE A 33 -20.09 1.49 -6.74
CA ILE A 33 -21.28 0.74 -7.16
C ILE A 33 -22.52 1.22 -6.43
N ILE A 34 -22.44 1.40 -5.10
CA ILE A 34 -23.54 1.87 -4.29
C ILE A 34 -23.97 3.29 -4.73
N ILE A 35 -23.01 4.20 -4.89
CA ILE A 35 -23.28 5.57 -5.34
C ILE A 35 -23.93 5.56 -6.74
N GLY A 36 -23.41 4.77 -7.68
CA GLY A 36 -23.98 4.64 -9.01
C GLY A 36 -25.41 4.12 -9.01
N PHE A 37 -25.69 3.12 -8.16
CA PHE A 37 -27.03 2.57 -8.00
C PHE A 37 -28.02 3.61 -7.46
N PHE A 38 -27.67 4.34 -6.39
CA PHE A 38 -28.53 5.38 -5.83
C PHE A 38 -28.71 6.58 -6.75
N ALA A 39 -27.66 6.98 -7.48
CA ALA A 39 -27.74 8.04 -8.46
C ALA A 39 -28.70 7.66 -9.61
N GLY A 40 -28.61 6.44 -10.13
CA GLY A 40 -29.51 5.91 -11.15
C GLY A 40 -30.97 5.81 -10.66
N TYR A 41 -31.17 5.40 -9.41
CA TYR A 41 -32.52 5.35 -8.80
C TYR A 41 -33.14 6.74 -8.73
N GLY A 42 -32.38 7.78 -8.39
CA GLY A 42 -32.85 9.17 -8.37
C GLY A 42 -33.26 9.74 -9.73
N ILE A 43 -32.62 9.29 -10.83
CA ILE A 43 -32.92 9.68 -12.21
C ILE A 43 -33.98 8.73 -12.84
N ARG A 44 -34.49 7.78 -12.11
CA ARG A 44 -35.44 6.74 -12.56
C ARG A 44 -34.90 5.83 -13.68
N ASP A 45 -33.57 5.81 -13.83
CA ASP A 45 -32.84 4.95 -14.78
C ASP A 45 -31.63 4.31 -14.11
N TRP A 46 -31.88 3.24 -13.35
CA TRP A 46 -30.87 2.52 -12.59
C TRP A 46 -29.81 1.83 -13.48
N TYR A 47 -30.16 1.47 -14.72
CA TYR A 47 -29.21 0.93 -15.69
C TYR A 47 -28.15 1.96 -16.06
N LEU A 48 -28.54 3.24 -16.23
CA LEU A 48 -27.60 4.31 -16.52
C LEU A 48 -26.59 4.49 -15.38
N GLY A 49 -27.05 4.45 -14.13
CA GLY A 49 -26.16 4.54 -12.97
C GLY A 49 -25.16 3.40 -12.89
N LEU A 50 -25.60 2.16 -13.16
CA LEU A 50 -24.72 1.00 -13.17
C LEU A 50 -23.73 1.03 -14.34
N THR A 51 -24.15 1.44 -15.54
CA THR A 51 -23.24 1.55 -16.69
C THR A 51 -22.14 2.58 -16.46
N ILE A 52 -22.47 3.75 -15.89
CA ILE A 52 -21.49 4.78 -15.56
C ILE A 52 -20.50 4.25 -14.52
N SER A 53 -20.95 3.59 -13.45
CA SER A 53 -20.07 3.04 -12.43
C SER A 53 -19.14 1.95 -12.98
N LEU A 54 -19.63 1.13 -13.90
CA LEU A 54 -18.83 0.11 -14.59
C LEU A 54 -17.75 0.74 -15.49
N LEU A 55 -18.09 1.79 -16.24
CA LEU A 55 -17.11 2.51 -17.06
C LEU A 55 -16.02 3.15 -16.22
N ILE A 56 -16.37 3.79 -15.10
CA ILE A 56 -15.39 4.36 -14.17
C ILE A 56 -14.47 3.25 -13.64
N PHE A 57 -15.00 2.08 -13.28
CA PHE A 57 -14.20 0.97 -12.82
C PHE A 57 -13.21 0.47 -13.88
N ILE A 58 -13.65 0.28 -15.11
CA ILE A 58 -12.78 -0.19 -16.21
C ILE A 58 -11.62 0.80 -16.45
N ILE A 59 -11.89 2.10 -16.35
CA ILE A 59 -10.86 3.14 -16.49
C ILE A 59 -9.91 3.16 -15.30
N TYR A 60 -10.42 2.94 -14.08
CA TYR A 60 -9.64 3.00 -12.84
C TYR A 60 -8.79 1.74 -12.59
N LEU A 61 -9.28 0.58 -13.04
CA LEU A 61 -8.64 -0.72 -12.82
C LEU A 61 -7.16 -0.78 -13.24
N PRO A 62 -6.75 -0.32 -14.44
CA PRO A 62 -5.34 -0.38 -14.84
C PRO A 62 -4.43 0.44 -13.93
N PHE A 63 -4.86 1.61 -13.45
CA PHE A 63 -4.07 2.43 -12.52
C PHE A 63 -3.83 1.69 -11.20
N VAL A 64 -4.86 1.04 -10.69
CA VAL A 64 -4.78 0.22 -9.47
C VAL A 64 -3.81 -0.96 -9.65
N LEU A 65 -3.88 -1.65 -10.78
CA LEU A 65 -2.99 -2.77 -11.08
C LEU A 65 -1.53 -2.31 -11.22
N ILE A 66 -1.31 -1.16 -11.83
CA ILE A 66 0.03 -0.55 -11.93
C ILE A 66 0.60 -0.28 -10.53
N ASP A 67 -0.18 0.31 -9.62
CA ASP A 67 0.25 0.59 -8.26
C ASP A 67 0.50 -0.71 -7.47
N TYR A 68 -0.38 -1.70 -7.60
CA TYR A 68 -0.28 -2.97 -6.91
C TYR A 68 0.96 -3.77 -7.34
N PHE A 69 1.18 -3.92 -8.63
CA PHE A 69 2.34 -4.65 -9.17
C PHE A 69 3.63 -3.82 -9.11
N GLY A 70 3.51 -2.50 -9.12
CA GLY A 70 4.63 -1.58 -9.08
C GLY A 70 5.25 -1.40 -7.71
N SER A 71 4.51 -1.66 -6.63
CA SER A 71 4.96 -1.36 -5.28
C SER A 71 5.35 -2.62 -4.53
N GLU A 72 6.55 -2.61 -3.96
CA GLU A 72 7.06 -3.66 -3.08
C GLU A 72 7.65 -3.02 -1.82
N PHE A 73 7.35 -3.60 -0.67
CA PHE A 73 7.83 -3.18 0.63
C PHE A 73 8.52 -4.35 1.33
N GLY A 74 9.68 -4.11 1.90
CA GLY A 74 10.43 -5.12 2.63
C GLY A 74 11.12 -4.58 3.86
N VAL A 75 11.18 -5.43 4.88
CA VAL A 75 12.00 -5.22 6.08
C VAL A 75 12.97 -6.37 6.16
N THR A 76 14.24 -6.05 6.22
CA THR A 76 15.32 -7.02 6.39
C THR A 76 15.93 -6.91 7.79
N GLY A 77 16.89 -7.72 8.09
CA GLY A 77 17.64 -7.60 9.35
C GLY A 77 18.50 -6.34 9.45
N LYS A 78 18.73 -5.60 8.33
CA LYS A 78 19.65 -4.45 8.27
C LYS A 78 18.98 -3.15 7.85
N ARG A 79 17.99 -3.21 6.96
CA ARG A 79 17.35 -2.03 6.34
C ARG A 79 15.88 -2.25 6.04
N VAL A 80 15.15 -1.15 5.83
CA VAL A 80 13.84 -1.12 5.24
C VAL A 80 13.96 -0.68 3.78
N ILE A 81 13.17 -1.30 2.91
CA ILE A 81 13.22 -1.06 1.46
C ILE A 81 11.79 -0.79 0.99
N SER A 82 11.59 0.32 0.30
CA SER A 82 10.34 0.69 -0.36
C SER A 82 10.62 0.90 -1.84
N LYS A 83 10.03 0.09 -2.69
CA LYS A 83 10.09 0.27 -4.14
C LYS A 83 8.70 0.62 -4.64
N LYS A 84 8.61 1.68 -5.46
CA LYS A 84 7.36 2.15 -6.09
C LYS A 84 7.57 2.33 -7.59
N GLY A 85 6.52 2.02 -8.34
CA GLY A 85 6.43 2.22 -9.79
C GLY A 85 6.98 1.05 -10.61
N ILE A 86 6.34 0.84 -11.78
CA ILE A 86 6.73 -0.14 -12.79
C ILE A 86 7.65 0.52 -13.82
N ILE A 87 7.22 1.65 -14.36
CA ILE A 87 7.89 2.38 -15.45
C ILE A 87 9.01 3.24 -14.87
N SER A 88 8.68 4.11 -13.91
CA SER A 88 9.67 4.89 -13.15
C SER A 88 9.89 4.20 -11.80
N ARG A 89 11.07 3.63 -11.61
CA ARG A 89 11.40 2.89 -10.38
C ARG A 89 12.01 3.83 -9.36
N ASN A 90 11.23 4.16 -8.34
CA ASN A 90 11.73 4.87 -7.16
C ASN A 90 11.93 3.85 -6.04
N ALA A 91 13.18 3.55 -5.71
CA ALA A 91 13.52 2.73 -4.55
C ALA A 91 14.10 3.64 -3.46
N SER A 92 13.54 3.56 -2.28
CA SER A 92 14.03 4.24 -1.08
C SER A 92 14.43 3.18 -0.06
N GLU A 93 15.63 3.30 0.46
CA GLU A 93 16.18 2.40 1.45
C GLU A 93 16.63 3.19 2.67
N MET A 94 16.48 2.60 3.84
CA MET A 94 16.92 3.20 5.09
C MET A 94 17.44 2.11 6.04
N ASN A 95 18.64 2.30 6.57
CA ASN A 95 19.19 1.40 7.57
C ASN A 95 18.37 1.44 8.85
N LEU A 96 18.14 0.28 9.48
CA LEU A 96 17.40 0.20 10.75
C LEU A 96 18.04 1.05 11.86
N SER A 97 19.38 1.17 11.86
CA SER A 97 20.12 2.03 12.80
C SER A 97 19.88 3.53 12.62
N SER A 98 19.42 3.95 11.44
CA SER A 98 19.15 5.36 11.11
C SER A 98 17.70 5.75 11.35
N ILE A 99 16.83 4.80 11.76
CA ILE A 99 15.42 5.06 12.01
C ILE A 99 15.26 5.77 13.35
N GLU A 100 14.59 6.92 13.34
CA GLU A 100 14.25 7.71 14.52
C GLU A 100 12.80 7.50 14.97
N SER A 101 11.87 7.41 14.02
CA SER A 101 10.47 7.20 14.34
C SER A 101 9.76 6.30 13.33
N VAL A 102 8.78 5.53 13.84
CA VAL A 102 7.91 4.68 13.03
C VAL A 102 6.47 4.95 13.43
N ASN A 103 5.73 5.61 12.56
CA ASN A 103 4.35 5.98 12.76
C ASN A 103 3.42 5.10 11.92
N VAL A 104 2.31 4.67 12.52
CA VAL A 104 1.27 3.92 11.83
C VAL A 104 0.04 4.81 11.69
N ASP A 105 -0.40 5.00 10.46
CA ASP A 105 -1.57 5.77 10.09
C ASP A 105 -2.67 4.82 9.59
N GLN A 106 -3.74 4.67 10.39
CA GLN A 106 -4.87 3.82 10.09
C GLN A 106 -6.17 4.59 10.34
N GLY A 107 -6.97 4.80 9.30
CA GLY A 107 -8.35 5.24 9.47
C GLY A 107 -9.22 4.17 10.14
N ILE A 108 -10.47 4.50 10.46
CA ILE A 108 -11.42 3.61 11.13
C ILE A 108 -11.58 2.29 10.35
N ILE A 109 -11.82 2.37 9.05
CA ILE A 109 -11.96 1.20 8.17
C ILE A 109 -10.65 0.42 8.07
N GLY A 110 -9.51 1.12 7.99
CA GLY A 110 -8.19 0.50 7.97
C GLY A 110 -7.90 -0.30 9.23
N ARG A 111 -8.41 0.16 10.38
CA ARG A 111 -8.29 -0.54 11.67
C ARG A 111 -9.14 -1.82 11.70
N ILE A 112 -10.39 -1.76 11.21
CA ILE A 112 -11.30 -2.92 11.15
C ILE A 112 -10.75 -3.99 10.21
N LEU A 113 -10.25 -3.58 9.04
CA LEU A 113 -9.75 -4.49 8.01
C LEU A 113 -8.24 -4.75 8.08
N ASN A 114 -7.57 -4.21 9.11
CA ASN A 114 -6.15 -4.42 9.38
C ASN A 114 -5.23 -4.03 8.20
N TYR A 115 -5.46 -2.85 7.60
CA TYR A 115 -4.54 -2.23 6.64
C TYR A 115 -4.23 -0.78 7.03
N GLY A 116 -3.13 -0.24 6.53
CA GLY A 116 -2.76 1.15 6.81
C GLY A 116 -1.39 1.52 6.23
N THR A 117 -0.94 2.72 6.56
CA THR A 117 0.35 3.25 6.10
C THR A 117 1.33 3.29 7.25
N VAL A 118 2.53 2.78 7.03
CA VAL A 118 3.65 2.92 7.97
C VAL A 118 4.60 3.97 7.42
N LYS A 119 4.77 5.07 8.17
CA LYS A 119 5.69 6.16 7.87
C LYS A 119 6.94 6.00 8.73
N ILE A 120 8.08 5.87 8.08
CA ILE A 120 9.37 5.65 8.72
C ILE A 120 10.21 6.90 8.47
N SER A 121 10.63 7.56 9.54
CA SER A 121 11.50 8.73 9.47
C SER A 121 12.87 8.39 10.04
N GLY A 122 13.90 8.79 9.32
CA GLY A 122 15.29 8.63 9.72
C GLY A 122 15.95 9.97 10.02
N ARG A 123 17.21 9.91 10.34
CA ARG A 123 18.04 11.09 10.62
C ARG A 123 18.05 12.03 9.43
N GLY A 124 17.67 13.29 9.68
CA GLY A 124 17.50 14.31 8.66
C GLY A 124 16.11 14.28 8.02
N THR A 125 16.01 14.55 6.72
CA THR A 125 14.73 14.66 5.98
C THR A 125 14.31 13.37 5.27
N THR A 126 15.04 12.28 5.46
CA THR A 126 14.76 11.03 4.76
C THR A 126 13.55 10.35 5.36
N THR A 127 12.55 10.08 4.53
CA THR A 127 11.34 9.34 4.91
C THR A 127 11.11 8.16 3.96
N VAL A 128 10.64 7.05 4.51
CA VAL A 128 10.22 5.87 3.75
C VAL A 128 8.79 5.52 4.13
N ASP A 129 7.89 5.51 3.15
CA ASP A 129 6.48 5.22 3.36
C ASP A 129 6.10 3.85 2.79
N PHE A 130 5.51 3.01 3.62
CA PHE A 130 4.83 1.78 3.23
C PHE A 130 3.33 2.05 3.19
N ARG A 131 2.82 2.40 2.01
CA ARG A 131 1.43 2.83 1.84
C ARG A 131 0.49 1.65 1.73
N ASN A 132 -0.64 1.76 2.45
CA ASN A 132 -1.74 0.79 2.38
C ASN A 132 -1.28 -0.66 2.44
N ILE A 133 -0.41 -0.99 3.37
CA ILE A 133 0.05 -2.37 3.59
C ILE A 133 -0.88 -3.11 4.55
N ASP A 134 -0.89 -4.42 4.45
CA ASP A 134 -1.54 -5.28 5.43
C ASP A 134 -0.71 -5.35 6.72
N GLU A 135 -1.38 -5.49 7.86
CA GLU A 135 -0.80 -5.65 9.20
C GLU A 135 0.23 -4.56 9.60
N PRO A 136 -0.08 -3.25 9.45
CA PRO A 136 0.92 -2.20 9.65
C PRO A 136 1.47 -2.13 11.07
N VAL A 137 0.69 -2.53 12.08
CA VAL A 137 1.13 -2.59 13.48
C VAL A 137 2.18 -3.67 13.68
N LYS A 138 2.06 -4.81 12.99
CA LYS A 138 3.06 -5.88 13.02
C LYS A 138 4.38 -5.42 12.39
N VAL A 139 4.29 -4.72 11.26
CA VAL A 139 5.47 -4.13 10.58
C VAL A 139 6.18 -3.14 11.49
N ARG A 140 5.44 -2.25 12.17
CA ARG A 140 6.02 -1.34 13.16
C ARG A 140 6.80 -2.10 14.24
N LYS A 141 6.19 -3.15 14.80
CA LYS A 141 6.85 -3.97 15.83
C LYS A 141 8.12 -4.63 15.31
N LEU A 142 8.11 -5.16 14.08
CA LEU A 142 9.30 -5.77 13.47
C LEU A 142 10.43 -4.77 13.23
N ILE A 143 10.12 -3.51 12.94
CA ILE A 143 11.12 -2.46 12.76
C ILE A 143 11.66 -1.98 14.12
N GLN A 144 10.81 -1.90 15.13
CA GLN A 144 11.19 -1.44 16.48
C GLN A 144 11.93 -2.49 17.30
N ASN A 145 11.58 -3.76 17.12
CA ASN A 145 12.34 -4.88 17.73
C ASN A 145 13.58 -5.12 16.87
N LYS A 146 14.66 -4.47 17.27
CA LYS A 146 15.98 -4.54 16.61
C LYS A 146 16.74 -5.85 16.91
N ASP A 147 16.03 -6.94 17.29
CA ASP A 147 16.65 -8.24 17.57
C ASP A 147 16.80 -9.08 16.30
#